data_ca39bda410e3f4ccd86dc0d658d988b6
#
_entry.id   ca39bda410e3f4ccd86dc0d658d988b6
#
_cell.length_a   1.000
_cell.length_b   1.000
_cell.length_c   1.000
_cell.angle_alpha   90.00
_cell.angle_beta   90.00
_cell.angle_gamma   90.00
#
_symmetry.space_group_name_H-M   'P 1'
#
loop_
_entity.id
_entity.type
_entity.pdbx_description
1 polymer ?
#
loop_
_entity_poly.entity_id
_entity_poly.type
_entity_poly.pdbx_seq_one_letter_code
_entity_poly.pdbx_strand_id
1 'polypeptide(L)'
;MRWICALIVTLALPLAARGEGLPDGGVTAPEVASALRHAGYPADPIADRAGTPVVHSSTGKVLFNVYFYQCGAELRCASIEFLAEYRRKSVAPAVIAAWNREKHFGRAFQDRNGISWVAMDVESSHGMTTEALDANISRWITVLNGFESFLKE
;
A
#
# COMPACT_ATOMS: atom_id res chain seq x y z
N MET A 1 -42.16 -50.18 -22.93
CA MET A 1 -42.07 -48.70 -22.61
C MET A 1 -40.89 -48.52 -21.73
N ARG A 2 -39.76 -47.98 -22.29
CA ARG A 2 -38.47 -47.67 -21.54
C ARG A 2 -38.44 -46.21 -21.30
N TRP A 3 -38.53 -45.81 -20.04
CA TRP A 3 -38.41 -44.41 -19.62
C TRP A 3 -36.92 -44.06 -19.46
N ILE A 4 -36.44 -43.14 -20.27
CA ILE A 4 -35.09 -42.60 -20.18
C ILE A 4 -35.18 -41.38 -19.27
N CYS A 5 -34.66 -41.49 -18.03
CA CYS A 5 -34.47 -40.34 -17.16
C CYS A 5 -33.21 -39.57 -17.62
N ALA A 6 -33.38 -38.39 -18.19
CA ALA A 6 -32.30 -37.51 -18.51
C ALA A 6 -31.86 -36.79 -17.22
N LEU A 7 -30.64 -37.07 -16.74
CA LEU A 7 -30.00 -36.33 -15.65
C LEU A 7 -29.50 -34.97 -16.21
N ILE A 8 -30.13 -33.90 -15.79
CA ILE A 8 -29.64 -32.54 -16.05
C ILE A 8 -28.58 -32.23 -14.99
N VAL A 9 -27.31 -32.27 -15.38
CA VAL A 9 -26.19 -31.80 -14.55
C VAL A 9 -26.11 -30.29 -14.71
N THR A 10 -26.59 -29.56 -13.71
CA THR A 10 -26.39 -28.08 -13.62
C THR A 10 -24.95 -27.79 -13.19
N LEU A 11 -24.15 -27.32 -14.13
CA LEU A 11 -22.80 -26.84 -13.89
C LEU A 11 -22.90 -25.48 -13.18
N ALA A 12 -22.74 -25.45 -11.87
CA ALA A 12 -22.60 -24.19 -11.12
C ALA A 12 -21.20 -23.61 -11.37
N LEU A 13 -21.11 -22.58 -12.21
CA LEU A 13 -19.90 -21.79 -12.36
C LEU A 13 -19.65 -21.03 -11.04
N PRO A 14 -18.42 -21.09 -10.47
CA PRO A 14 -18.09 -20.27 -9.31
C PRO A 14 -18.15 -18.79 -9.72
N LEU A 15 -19.00 -18.00 -9.07
CA LEU A 15 -18.91 -16.55 -9.12
C LEU A 15 -17.56 -16.17 -8.51
N ALA A 16 -16.64 -15.69 -9.33
CA ALA A 16 -15.43 -15.06 -8.84
C ALA A 16 -15.86 -13.85 -7.98
N ALA A 17 -15.54 -13.88 -6.69
CA ALA A 17 -15.73 -12.74 -5.81
C ALA A 17 -14.92 -11.58 -6.39
N ARG A 18 -15.60 -10.60 -6.98
CA ARG A 18 -14.99 -9.32 -7.35
C ARG A 18 -14.91 -8.51 -6.07
N GLY A 19 -13.73 -7.96 -5.81
CA GLY A 19 -13.55 -7.07 -4.71
C GLY A 19 -14.54 -5.93 -4.70
N GLU A 20 -14.92 -5.52 -3.51
CA GLU A 20 -15.79 -4.38 -3.32
C GLU A 20 -15.07 -3.12 -3.80
N GLY A 21 -15.65 -2.40 -4.77
CA GLY A 21 -15.13 -1.14 -5.26
C GLY A 21 -15.22 -0.09 -4.14
N LEU A 22 -14.12 0.61 -3.89
CA LEU A 22 -14.16 1.79 -3.05
C LEU A 22 -14.87 2.93 -3.79
N PRO A 23 -15.50 3.88 -3.07
CA PRO A 23 -16.16 5.01 -3.70
C PRO A 23 -15.22 5.80 -4.63
N ASP A 24 -15.75 6.37 -5.71
CA ASP A 24 -14.98 7.19 -6.65
C ASP A 24 -14.28 8.36 -5.94
N GLY A 25 -13.15 8.79 -6.52
CA GLY A 25 -12.37 9.92 -6.02
C GLY A 25 -11.23 9.53 -5.09
N GLY A 26 -10.95 8.23 -4.94
CA GLY A 26 -9.78 7.75 -4.22
C GLY A 26 -10.09 7.08 -2.87
N VAL A 27 -9.16 7.17 -1.93
CA VAL A 27 -9.24 6.54 -0.61
C VAL A 27 -9.21 7.57 0.52
N THR A 28 -9.76 7.18 1.67
CA THR A 28 -9.69 7.96 2.92
C THR A 28 -8.70 7.35 3.90
N ALA A 29 -8.20 8.13 4.86
CA ALA A 29 -7.30 7.62 5.90
C ALA A 29 -7.93 6.50 6.76
N PRO A 30 -9.22 6.54 7.15
CA PRO A 30 -9.87 5.42 7.82
C PRO A 30 -9.91 4.12 7.01
N GLU A 31 -10.14 4.19 5.69
CA GLU A 31 -10.13 3.01 4.80
C GLU A 31 -8.73 2.39 4.72
N VAL A 32 -7.69 3.20 4.51
CA VAL A 32 -6.29 2.74 4.49
C VAL A 32 -5.88 2.16 5.84
N ALA A 33 -6.23 2.82 6.96
CA ALA A 33 -5.95 2.31 8.30
C ALA A 33 -6.69 0.99 8.58
N SER A 34 -7.92 0.83 8.10
CA SER A 34 -8.67 -0.42 8.22
C SER A 34 -7.99 -1.55 7.44
N ALA A 35 -7.58 -1.30 6.19
CA ALA A 35 -6.87 -2.27 5.35
C ALA A 35 -5.51 -2.68 5.97
N LEU A 36 -4.75 -1.74 6.50
CA LEU A 36 -3.50 -2.03 7.22
C LEU A 36 -3.73 -2.93 8.44
N ARG A 37 -4.76 -2.61 9.26
CA ARG A 37 -5.11 -3.44 10.42
C ARG A 37 -5.59 -4.83 10.01
N HIS A 38 -6.35 -4.94 8.92
CA HIS A 38 -6.77 -6.22 8.37
C HIS A 38 -5.56 -7.07 7.90
N ALA A 39 -4.55 -6.42 7.33
CA ALA A 39 -3.28 -7.04 6.97
C ALA A 39 -2.36 -7.36 8.17
N GLY A 40 -2.77 -7.06 9.41
CA GLY A 40 -2.05 -7.37 10.65
C GLY A 40 -1.06 -6.28 11.09
N TYR A 41 -1.13 -5.07 10.53
CA TYR A 41 -0.27 -3.95 10.92
C TYR A 41 -1.04 -2.93 11.77
N PRO A 42 -0.46 -2.41 12.88
CA PRO A 42 -1.07 -1.32 13.61
C PRO A 42 -1.21 -0.10 12.70
N ALA A 43 -2.30 0.63 12.82
CA ALA A 43 -2.52 1.81 11.99
C ALA A 43 -3.37 2.84 12.71
N ASP A 44 -2.84 4.05 12.87
CA ASP A 44 -3.47 5.16 13.55
C ASP A 44 -3.67 6.31 12.56
N PRO A 45 -4.93 6.57 12.12
CA PRO A 45 -5.24 7.73 11.31
C PRO A 45 -5.21 8.99 12.20
N ILE A 46 -4.42 9.97 11.79
CA ILE A 46 -4.30 11.27 12.44
C ILE A 46 -4.43 12.39 11.41
N ALA A 47 -4.48 13.63 11.86
CA ALA A 47 -4.30 14.79 11.02
C ALA A 47 -2.94 15.46 11.35
N ASP A 48 -2.25 15.95 10.35
CA ASP A 48 -1.08 16.79 10.54
C ASP A 48 -1.48 18.20 11.05
N ARG A 49 -0.50 19.09 11.24
CA ARG A 49 -0.77 20.45 11.71
C ARG A 49 -1.62 21.30 10.77
N ALA A 50 -1.67 20.93 9.49
CA ALA A 50 -2.48 21.60 8.46
C ALA A 50 -3.88 20.96 8.31
N GLY A 51 -4.17 19.89 9.06
CA GLY A 51 -5.41 19.13 8.97
C GLY A 51 -5.39 18.09 7.86
N THR A 52 -4.24 17.86 7.21
CA THR A 52 -4.10 16.82 6.17
C THR A 52 -4.07 15.43 6.83
N PRO A 53 -4.82 14.45 6.31
CA PRO A 53 -4.82 13.11 6.87
C PRO A 53 -3.45 12.44 6.70
N VAL A 54 -3.04 11.68 7.71
CA VAL A 54 -1.85 10.82 7.70
C VAL A 54 -2.18 9.55 8.46
N VAL A 55 -1.69 8.40 8.01
CA VAL A 55 -1.77 7.15 8.78
C VAL A 55 -0.37 6.76 9.24
N HIS A 56 -0.20 6.65 10.56
CA HIS A 56 1.01 6.06 11.14
C HIS A 56 0.86 4.55 11.24
N SER A 57 1.93 3.82 10.87
CA SER A 57 1.94 2.36 10.91
C SER A 57 3.34 1.80 11.18
N SER A 58 3.43 0.49 11.37
CA SER A 58 4.69 -0.21 11.65
C SER A 58 4.64 -1.67 11.24
N THR A 59 5.77 -2.20 10.78
CA THR A 59 5.98 -3.65 10.65
C THR A 59 6.48 -4.30 11.94
N GLY A 60 6.57 -3.55 13.05
CA GLY A 60 7.26 -3.94 14.27
C GLY A 60 8.78 -3.69 14.23
N LYS A 61 9.37 -3.55 13.04
CA LYS A 61 10.80 -3.22 12.82
C LYS A 61 10.99 -1.84 12.23
N VAL A 62 10.14 -1.46 11.29
CA VAL A 62 10.19 -0.21 10.53
C VAL A 62 8.90 0.55 10.77
N LEU A 63 9.04 1.80 11.20
CA LEU A 63 7.93 2.75 11.24
C LEU A 63 7.75 3.36 9.85
N PHE A 64 6.52 3.56 9.44
CA PHE A 64 6.20 4.23 8.19
C PHE A 64 4.92 5.04 8.31
N ASN A 65 4.77 5.99 7.43
CA ASN A 65 3.59 6.82 7.30
C ASN A 65 2.94 6.59 5.94
N VAL A 66 1.63 6.80 5.87
CA VAL A 66 0.91 6.96 4.61
C VAL A 66 0.42 8.40 4.56
N TYR A 67 0.90 9.14 3.57
CA TYR A 67 0.48 10.52 3.28
C TYR A 67 -0.57 10.53 2.19
N PHE A 68 -1.44 11.53 2.22
CA PHE A 68 -2.59 11.65 1.34
C PHE A 68 -2.51 12.94 0.53
N TYR A 69 -2.75 12.83 -0.77
CA TYR A 69 -2.62 13.96 -1.71
C TYR A 69 -3.87 14.11 -2.56
N GLN A 70 -4.07 15.34 -3.03
CA GLN A 70 -5.20 15.70 -3.89
C GLN A 70 -6.54 15.29 -3.28
N CYS A 71 -6.72 15.62 -2.01
CA CYS A 71 -7.94 15.30 -1.27
C CYS A 71 -9.07 16.25 -1.65
N GLY A 72 -10.21 15.68 -2.00
CA GLY A 72 -11.46 16.38 -2.27
C GLY A 72 -12.40 16.42 -1.06
N ALA A 73 -13.69 16.44 -1.35
CA ALA A 73 -14.73 16.35 -0.34
C ALA A 73 -14.57 15.06 0.50
N GLU A 74 -14.97 15.12 1.78
CA GLU A 74 -14.90 13.99 2.71
C GLU A 74 -13.48 13.43 2.93
N LEU A 75 -12.45 14.23 2.62
CA LEU A 75 -11.03 13.84 2.70
C LEU A 75 -10.71 12.54 1.92
N ARG A 76 -11.43 12.33 0.81
CA ARG A 76 -11.14 11.29 -0.15
C ARG A 76 -10.05 11.78 -1.09
N CYS A 77 -8.95 11.04 -1.17
CA CYS A 77 -7.71 11.52 -1.76
C CYS A 77 -7.33 10.69 -2.98
N ALA A 78 -6.96 11.37 -4.07
CA ALA A 78 -6.68 10.74 -5.36
C ALA A 78 -5.41 9.91 -5.38
N SER A 79 -4.44 10.22 -4.52
CA SER A 79 -3.21 9.42 -4.39
C SER A 79 -2.72 9.36 -2.95
N ILE A 80 -1.98 8.31 -2.64
CA ILE A 80 -1.30 8.11 -1.36
C ILE A 80 0.17 7.79 -1.58
N GLU A 81 1.01 8.17 -0.64
CA GLU A 81 2.42 7.82 -0.59
C GLU A 81 2.72 7.07 0.71
N PHE A 82 3.21 5.87 0.59
CA PHE A 82 3.86 5.16 1.69
C PHE A 82 5.29 5.65 1.83
N LEU A 83 5.70 6.04 3.04
CA LEU A 83 7.02 6.63 3.29
C LEU A 83 7.61 6.08 4.58
N ALA A 84 8.83 5.52 4.50
CA ALA A 84 9.59 5.03 5.63
C ALA A 84 10.94 5.73 5.75
N GLU A 85 11.33 6.05 6.98
CA GLU A 85 12.60 6.67 7.32
C GLU A 85 13.59 5.64 7.88
N TYR A 86 14.83 5.70 7.41
CA TYR A 86 15.93 4.84 7.85
C TYR A 86 17.05 5.67 8.48
N ARG A 87 16.91 6.01 9.77
CA ARG A 87 17.87 6.87 10.50
C ARG A 87 19.18 6.19 10.87
N ARG A 88 19.24 4.86 10.80
CA ARG A 88 20.28 4.11 11.51
C ARG A 88 21.66 4.05 10.87
N LYS A 89 21.84 4.47 9.62
CA LYS A 89 23.15 4.46 8.93
C LYS A 89 23.21 5.53 7.86
N SER A 90 24.34 6.18 7.77
CA SER A 90 24.72 6.88 6.55
C SER A 90 24.82 5.83 5.42
N VAL A 91 23.79 5.74 4.59
CA VAL A 91 23.77 4.87 3.42
C VAL A 91 24.55 5.58 2.32
N ALA A 92 25.53 4.91 1.71
CA ALA A 92 26.28 5.52 0.62
C ALA A 92 25.34 5.84 -0.57
N PRO A 93 25.49 6.97 -1.26
CA PRO A 93 24.65 7.33 -2.43
C PRO A 93 24.65 6.24 -3.53
N ALA A 94 25.75 5.51 -3.67
CA ALA A 94 25.86 4.40 -4.61
C ALA A 94 24.88 3.24 -4.30
N VAL A 95 24.60 2.99 -2.99
CA VAL A 95 23.65 1.96 -2.55
C VAL A 95 22.22 2.40 -2.90
N ILE A 96 21.90 3.68 -2.68
CA ILE A 96 20.60 4.26 -3.09
C ILE A 96 20.42 4.14 -4.61
N ALA A 97 21.44 4.48 -5.38
CA ALA A 97 21.40 4.38 -6.84
C ALA A 97 21.27 2.92 -7.32
N ALA A 98 21.94 1.97 -6.66
CA ALA A 98 21.83 0.56 -6.96
C ALA A 98 20.41 0.05 -6.67
N TRP A 99 19.82 0.38 -5.52
CA TRP A 99 18.42 0.05 -5.22
C TRP A 99 17.48 0.51 -6.33
N ASN A 100 17.54 1.79 -6.70
CA ASN A 100 16.64 2.36 -7.71
C ASN A 100 16.85 1.78 -9.12
N ARG A 101 18.03 1.25 -9.42
CA ARG A 101 18.31 0.57 -10.68
C ARG A 101 17.81 -0.89 -10.70
N GLU A 102 17.86 -1.57 -9.57
CA GLU A 102 17.62 -3.01 -9.48
C GLU A 102 16.20 -3.38 -9.05
N LYS A 103 15.51 -2.48 -8.37
CA LYS A 103 14.16 -2.73 -7.84
C LYS A 103 13.10 -1.98 -8.63
N HIS A 104 11.99 -2.67 -8.90
CA HIS A 104 10.88 -2.11 -9.69
C HIS A 104 9.92 -1.26 -8.87
N PHE A 105 9.79 -1.56 -7.57
CA PHE A 105 8.88 -0.87 -6.68
C PHE A 105 9.65 -0.22 -5.53
N GLY A 106 9.16 0.94 -5.11
CA GLY A 106 9.76 1.71 -4.03
C GLY A 106 11.03 2.45 -4.49
N ARG A 107 10.96 3.76 -4.53
CA ARG A 107 12.11 4.63 -4.75
C ARG A 107 12.82 4.91 -3.43
N ALA A 108 14.15 4.87 -3.43
CA ALA A 108 14.96 5.29 -2.30
C ALA A 108 15.62 6.64 -2.60
N PHE A 109 15.75 7.48 -1.57
CA PHE A 109 16.42 8.76 -1.68
C PHE A 109 17.02 9.19 -0.33
N GLN A 110 17.85 10.22 -0.35
CA GLN A 110 18.37 10.85 0.85
C GLN A 110 17.91 12.31 0.91
N ASP A 111 17.57 12.75 2.11
CA ASP A 111 17.31 14.15 2.35
C ASP A 111 18.63 14.95 2.49
N ARG A 112 18.49 16.28 2.69
CA ARG A 112 19.65 17.19 2.84
C ARG A 112 20.52 16.88 4.08
N ASN A 113 20.00 16.14 5.03
CA ASN A 113 20.70 15.71 6.25
C ASN A 113 21.35 14.33 6.10
N GLY A 114 21.26 13.70 4.92
CA GLY A 114 21.77 12.36 4.66
C GLY A 114 20.91 11.24 5.23
N ILE A 115 19.69 11.53 5.67
CA ILE A 115 18.73 10.52 6.14
C ILE A 115 18.17 9.81 4.92
N SER A 116 18.20 8.49 4.95
CA SER A 116 17.67 7.64 3.87
C SER A 116 16.17 7.38 4.05
N TRP A 117 15.46 7.46 2.95
CA TRP A 117 14.03 7.24 2.85
C TRP A 117 13.72 6.23 1.76
N VAL A 118 12.62 5.50 1.94
CA VAL A 118 12.00 4.70 0.88
C VAL A 118 10.55 5.11 0.77
N ALA A 119 10.10 5.33 -0.46
CA ALA A 119 8.73 5.74 -0.76
C ALA A 119 8.10 4.88 -1.84
N MET A 120 6.78 4.74 -1.80
CA MET A 120 5.98 4.12 -2.85
C MET A 120 4.68 4.91 -3.03
N ASP A 121 4.48 5.43 -4.23
CA ASP A 121 3.28 6.17 -4.61
C ASP A 121 2.22 5.21 -5.15
N VAL A 122 0.95 5.47 -4.83
CA VAL A 122 -0.20 4.70 -5.29
C VAL A 122 -1.28 5.66 -5.75
N GLU A 123 -1.68 5.55 -7.02
CA GLU A 123 -2.84 6.24 -7.58
C GLU A 123 -4.11 5.51 -7.14
N SER A 124 -5.09 6.24 -6.63
CA SER A 124 -6.32 5.69 -6.07
C SER A 124 -7.60 6.32 -6.64
N SER A 125 -7.52 7.33 -7.51
CA SER A 125 -8.67 8.11 -7.97
C SER A 125 -9.64 7.36 -8.89
N HIS A 126 -9.20 6.29 -9.57
CA HIS A 126 -9.97 5.61 -10.60
C HIS A 126 -10.22 4.14 -10.27
N GLY A 127 -11.32 3.87 -9.57
CA GLY A 127 -11.80 2.49 -9.39
C GLY A 127 -10.90 1.62 -8.50
N MET A 128 -10.29 2.18 -7.46
CA MET A 128 -9.60 1.39 -6.43
C MET A 128 -10.59 0.39 -5.83
N THR A 129 -10.17 -0.87 -5.70
CA THR A 129 -10.92 -1.87 -4.96
C THR A 129 -10.19 -2.20 -3.65
N THR A 130 -10.90 -2.82 -2.71
CA THR A 130 -10.30 -3.30 -1.46
C THR A 130 -9.13 -4.24 -1.72
N GLU A 131 -9.25 -5.18 -2.68
CA GLU A 131 -8.15 -6.07 -3.04
C GLU A 131 -6.97 -5.34 -3.67
N ALA A 132 -7.22 -4.30 -4.47
CA ALA A 132 -6.15 -3.50 -5.05
C ALA A 132 -5.41 -2.73 -3.96
N LEU A 133 -6.10 -2.20 -2.95
CA LEU A 133 -5.50 -1.57 -1.78
C LEU A 133 -4.66 -2.58 -0.97
N ASP A 134 -5.21 -3.76 -0.68
CA ASP A 134 -4.51 -4.83 0.04
C ASP A 134 -3.27 -5.31 -0.73
N ALA A 135 -3.34 -5.43 -2.06
CA ALA A 135 -2.20 -5.77 -2.90
C ALA A 135 -1.10 -4.69 -2.85
N ASN A 136 -1.48 -3.41 -2.80
CA ASN A 136 -0.51 -2.32 -2.66
C ASN A 136 0.12 -2.30 -1.26
N ILE A 137 -0.64 -2.57 -0.20
CA ILE A 137 -0.09 -2.74 1.15
C ILE A 137 0.91 -3.90 1.19
N SER A 138 0.56 -5.07 0.65
CA SER A 138 1.45 -6.22 0.58
C SER A 138 2.73 -5.92 -0.21
N ARG A 139 2.62 -5.18 -1.31
CA ARG A 139 3.77 -4.70 -2.10
C ARG A 139 4.66 -3.76 -1.29
N TRP A 140 4.07 -2.82 -0.56
CA TRP A 140 4.80 -1.92 0.33
C TRP A 140 5.62 -2.68 1.39
N ILE A 141 5.01 -3.67 2.04
CA ILE A 141 5.72 -4.50 3.02
C ILE A 141 6.89 -5.27 2.37
N THR A 142 6.71 -5.74 1.13
CA THR A 142 7.80 -6.36 0.35
C THR A 142 8.92 -5.37 0.06
N VAL A 143 8.60 -4.12 -0.28
CA VAL A 143 9.58 -3.04 -0.46
C VAL A 143 10.38 -2.79 0.82
N LEU A 144 9.71 -2.65 1.97
CA LEU A 144 10.38 -2.42 3.26
C LEU A 144 11.35 -3.56 3.61
N ASN A 145 10.89 -4.82 3.53
CA ASN A 145 11.71 -5.98 3.82
C ASN A 145 12.89 -6.12 2.85
N GLY A 146 12.65 -5.83 1.57
CA GLY A 146 13.69 -5.84 0.53
C GLY A 146 14.75 -4.78 0.77
N PHE A 147 14.35 -3.56 1.13
CA PHE A 147 15.30 -2.47 1.39
C PHE A 147 16.12 -2.72 2.66
N GLU A 148 15.50 -3.23 3.74
CA GLU A 148 16.24 -3.64 4.92
C GLU A 148 17.30 -4.71 4.63
N SER A 149 16.99 -5.67 3.77
CA SER A 149 17.94 -6.71 3.35
C SER A 149 19.06 -6.12 2.50
N PHE A 150 18.72 -5.25 1.56
CA PHE A 150 19.65 -4.57 0.67
C PHE A 150 20.66 -3.68 1.42
N LEU A 151 20.26 -3.07 2.54
CA LEU A 151 21.16 -2.27 3.38
C LEU A 151 22.15 -3.10 4.21
N LYS A 152 22.04 -4.43 4.23
CA LYS A 152 22.92 -5.34 4.98
C LYS A 152 24.00 -5.98 4.10
N GLU A 153 23.83 -5.91 2.78
CA GLU A 153 24.80 -6.35 1.78
C GLU A 153 25.92 -5.33 1.60
#